data_d4abc8495a6b1b39a3c4a9417c1f8877
#
_entry.id   d4abc8495a6b1b39a3c4a9417c1f8877
#
_cell.length_a   1.000
_cell.length_b   1.000
_cell.length_c   1.000
_cell.angle_alpha   90.00
_cell.angle_beta   90.00
_cell.angle_gamma   90.00
#
_symmetry.space_group_name_H-M   'P 1'
#
loop_
_entity.id
_entity.type
_entity.pdbx_description
1 polymer ?
#
loop_
_entity_poly.entity_id
_entity_poly.type
_entity_poly.pdbx_seq_one_letter_code
_entity_poly.pdbx_strand_id
1 'polypeptide(L)'
;MTPKEEFISIFKENITRPGGDKLLHWLEGSDFFIAPASTRFHGNHEGGLVEHSLQVYKCLLGELDTVDLKTRYTNETVAIVGLLHDICKTNFYVKGFRNVKENGVWVQKEVYEIKDNFPIGHAEKSVIMLQNFMKLDADEIYAIRAHMGAFDCAFKGGDQFLNNIFNQCPLALLLHLSDMKATYIYE
;
A
#
# COMPACT_ATOMS: atom_id res chain seq x y z
N MET A 1 18.33 8.84 7.99
CA MET A 1 17.26 7.93 8.43
C MET A 1 16.94 7.03 7.25
N THR A 2 16.98 5.73 7.44
CA THR A 2 16.59 4.77 6.39
C THR A 2 15.06 4.76 6.23
N PRO A 3 14.51 4.30 5.08
CA PRO A 3 13.06 4.16 4.90
C PRO A 3 12.38 3.33 6.01
N LYS A 4 13.03 2.27 6.45
CA LYS A 4 12.54 1.46 7.60
C LYS A 4 12.47 2.27 8.90
N GLU A 5 13.50 3.03 9.22
CA GLU A 5 13.52 3.87 10.44
C GLU A 5 12.46 4.97 10.39
N GLU A 6 12.28 5.60 9.23
CA GLU A 6 11.25 6.62 9.00
C GLU A 6 9.84 6.03 9.18
N PHE A 7 9.57 4.88 8.53
CA PHE A 7 8.29 4.19 8.68
C PHE A 7 7.98 3.85 10.13
N ILE A 8 8.93 3.24 10.85
CA ILE A 8 8.76 2.86 12.26
C ILE A 8 8.52 4.09 13.14
N SER A 9 9.21 5.21 12.88
CA SER A 9 9.01 6.45 13.61
C SER A 9 7.60 7.00 13.42
N ILE A 10 7.15 7.13 12.16
CA ILE A 10 5.80 7.62 11.85
C ILE A 10 4.74 6.67 12.41
N PHE A 11 4.95 5.36 12.28
CA PHE A 11 4.03 4.36 12.81
C PHE A 11 3.85 4.50 14.32
N LYS A 12 4.94 4.54 15.09
CA LYS A 12 4.91 4.64 16.57
C LYS A 12 4.35 5.97 17.07
N GLU A 13 4.58 7.04 16.33
CA GLU A 13 4.07 8.36 16.69
C GLU A 13 2.55 8.47 16.49
N ASN A 14 2.00 7.81 15.47
CA ASN A 14 0.62 8.04 15.06
C ASN A 14 -0.32 6.87 15.35
N ILE A 15 0.14 5.61 15.30
CA ILE A 15 -0.73 4.42 15.44
C ILE A 15 -0.65 3.90 16.87
N THR A 16 -1.64 4.23 17.68
CA THR A 16 -1.68 3.95 19.14
C THR A 16 -2.81 3.01 19.53
N ARG A 17 -3.72 2.68 18.61
CA ARG A 17 -4.87 1.79 18.89
C ARG A 17 -4.43 0.37 19.25
N PRO A 18 -5.27 -0.38 20.02
CA PRO A 18 -4.98 -1.76 20.38
C PRO A 18 -4.66 -2.63 19.16
N GLY A 19 -3.55 -3.34 19.22
CA GLY A 19 -3.06 -4.21 18.15
C GLY A 19 -1.99 -3.59 17.24
N GLY A 20 -1.79 -2.26 17.26
CA GLY A 20 -0.74 -1.59 16.51
C GLY A 20 0.65 -2.16 16.80
N ASP A 21 1.00 -2.34 18.08
CA ASP A 21 2.29 -2.91 18.47
C ASP A 21 2.50 -4.33 17.92
N LYS A 22 1.45 -5.15 17.93
CA LYS A 22 1.50 -6.51 17.38
C LYS A 22 1.69 -6.49 15.87
N LEU A 23 1.03 -5.56 15.19
CA LEU A 23 1.20 -5.38 13.74
C LEU A 23 2.63 -4.94 13.43
N LEU A 24 3.15 -3.94 14.13
CA LEU A 24 4.52 -3.47 13.90
C LEU A 24 5.54 -4.60 14.12
N HIS A 25 5.41 -5.37 15.20
CA HIS A 25 6.28 -6.51 15.46
C HIS A 25 6.19 -7.57 14.33
N TRP A 26 4.99 -7.82 13.80
CA TRP A 26 4.80 -8.73 12.68
C TRP A 26 5.45 -8.19 11.40
N LEU A 27 5.32 -6.89 11.10
CA LEU A 27 5.98 -6.26 9.95
C LEU A 27 7.51 -6.36 10.06
N GLU A 28 8.08 -6.13 11.25
CA GLU A 28 9.52 -6.25 11.50
C GLU A 28 10.05 -7.69 11.32
N GLY A 29 9.24 -8.70 11.58
CA GLY A 29 9.57 -10.11 11.39
C GLY A 29 9.26 -10.66 10.00
N SER A 30 8.62 -9.86 9.13
CA SER A 30 8.25 -10.21 7.77
C SER A 30 9.23 -9.65 6.73
N ASP A 31 8.91 -9.82 5.45
CA ASP A 31 9.67 -9.22 4.36
C ASP A 31 9.23 -7.78 4.00
N PHE A 32 8.26 -7.18 4.70
CA PHE A 32 7.68 -5.88 4.38
C PHE A 32 8.73 -4.80 4.08
N PHE A 33 9.80 -4.74 4.86
CA PHE A 33 10.86 -3.73 4.73
C PHE A 33 11.89 -4.02 3.64
N ILE A 34 11.84 -5.19 3.02
CA ILE A 34 12.73 -5.60 1.93
C ILE A 34 11.96 -6.01 0.67
N ALA A 35 10.65 -6.19 0.75
CA ALA A 35 9.81 -6.53 -0.39
C ALA A 35 9.79 -5.41 -1.45
N PRO A 36 9.64 -5.75 -2.74
CA PRO A 36 9.39 -4.77 -3.79
C PRO A 36 7.94 -4.29 -3.74
N ALA A 37 7.65 -3.10 -4.26
CA ALA A 37 6.28 -2.63 -4.43
C ALA A 37 5.58 -3.28 -5.62
N SER A 38 6.32 -3.72 -6.63
CA SER A 38 5.80 -4.39 -7.83
C SER A 38 6.80 -5.37 -8.43
N THR A 39 6.38 -6.18 -9.43
CA THR A 39 7.27 -7.08 -10.16
C THR A 39 7.96 -6.41 -11.35
N ARG A 40 7.46 -5.29 -11.87
CA ARG A 40 7.93 -4.69 -13.15
C ARG A 40 7.83 -3.17 -13.22
N PHE A 41 7.05 -2.55 -12.33
CA PHE A 41 6.75 -1.13 -12.39
C PHE A 41 7.47 -0.37 -11.27
N HIS A 42 6.79 0.57 -10.64
CA HIS A 42 7.32 1.35 -9.52
C HIS A 42 7.84 0.45 -8.39
N GLY A 43 8.89 0.90 -7.72
CA GLY A 43 9.46 0.21 -6.55
C GLY A 43 9.87 -1.26 -6.79
N ASN A 44 10.28 -1.63 -8.03
CA ASN A 44 10.72 -2.99 -8.36
C ASN A 44 12.18 -3.22 -7.91
N HIS A 45 12.42 -3.05 -6.62
CA HIS A 45 13.72 -3.27 -5.97
C HIS A 45 13.53 -3.60 -4.49
N GLU A 46 14.59 -4.05 -3.85
CA GLU A 46 14.59 -4.34 -2.43
C GLU A 46 14.26 -3.08 -1.62
N GLY A 47 13.24 -3.18 -0.74
CA GLY A 47 12.73 -2.05 0.04
C GLY A 47 11.72 -1.16 -0.69
N GLY A 48 11.38 -1.45 -1.96
CA GLY A 48 10.43 -0.65 -2.73
C GLY A 48 9.06 -0.52 -2.07
N LEU A 49 8.58 -1.55 -1.37
CA LEU A 49 7.27 -1.51 -0.69
C LEU A 49 7.23 -0.48 0.44
N VAL A 50 8.24 -0.42 1.29
CA VAL A 50 8.28 0.57 2.37
C VAL A 50 8.50 1.98 1.85
N GLU A 51 9.29 2.16 0.79
CA GLU A 51 9.49 3.46 0.14
C GLU A 51 8.20 3.97 -0.49
N HIS A 52 7.48 3.12 -1.21
CA HIS A 52 6.15 3.42 -1.75
C HIS A 52 5.15 3.80 -0.66
N SER A 53 5.05 3.00 0.40
CA SER A 53 4.17 3.29 1.55
C SER A 53 4.45 4.67 2.16
N LEU A 54 5.70 5.03 2.34
CA LEU A 54 6.10 6.35 2.83
C LEU A 54 5.73 7.47 1.85
N GLN A 55 5.95 7.24 0.56
CA GLN A 55 5.63 8.24 -0.46
C GLN A 55 4.12 8.47 -0.56
N VAL A 56 3.30 7.41 -0.52
CA VAL A 56 1.84 7.52 -0.49
C VAL A 56 1.36 8.27 0.74
N TYR A 57 1.91 7.99 1.92
CA TYR A 57 1.59 8.72 3.15
C TYR A 57 1.90 10.22 3.01
N LYS A 58 3.08 10.60 2.48
CA LYS A 58 3.48 12.00 2.27
C LYS A 58 2.55 12.70 1.26
N CYS A 59 2.21 12.02 0.16
CA CYS A 59 1.26 12.55 -0.82
C CYS A 59 -0.11 12.78 -0.18
N LEU A 60 -0.60 11.83 0.62
CA LEU A 60 -1.91 11.92 1.28
C LEU A 60 -1.99 13.11 2.25
N LEU A 61 -0.94 13.36 3.01
CA LEU A 61 -0.86 14.56 3.86
C LEU A 61 -1.00 15.85 3.03
N GLY A 62 -0.31 15.92 1.88
CA GLY A 62 -0.40 17.05 0.96
C GLY A 62 -1.78 17.20 0.32
N GLU A 63 -2.43 16.11 -0.07
CA GLU A 63 -3.79 16.14 -0.61
C GLU A 63 -4.80 16.67 0.42
N LEU A 64 -4.75 16.14 1.65
CA LEU A 64 -5.63 16.57 2.74
C LEU A 64 -5.47 18.06 3.06
N ASP A 65 -4.25 18.59 3.00
CA ASP A 65 -3.96 20.00 3.21
C ASP A 65 -4.52 20.86 2.05
N THR A 66 -4.35 20.41 0.81
CA THR A 66 -4.80 21.11 -0.39
C THR A 66 -6.32 21.29 -0.46
N VAL A 67 -7.09 20.32 0.02
CA VAL A 67 -8.57 20.35 0.01
C VAL A 67 -9.19 20.74 1.35
N ASP A 68 -8.38 21.21 2.31
CA ASP A 68 -8.81 21.64 3.67
C ASP A 68 -9.59 20.54 4.44
N LEU A 69 -9.15 19.31 4.30
CA LEU A 69 -9.73 18.15 5.02
C LEU A 69 -8.80 17.58 6.11
N LYS A 70 -7.69 18.26 6.40
CA LYS A 70 -6.67 17.80 7.36
C LYS A 70 -7.22 17.58 8.76
N THR A 71 -8.18 18.39 9.20
CA THR A 71 -8.81 18.27 10.52
C THR A 71 -9.96 17.27 10.57
N ARG A 72 -10.41 16.75 9.43
CA ARG A 72 -11.52 15.79 9.35
C ARG A 72 -11.10 14.40 9.79
N TYR A 73 -9.84 14.03 9.55
CA TYR A 73 -9.30 12.72 9.84
C TYR A 73 -8.20 12.81 10.89
N THR A 74 -8.12 11.82 11.78
CA THR A 74 -7.05 11.76 12.77
C THR A 74 -5.71 11.43 12.11
N ASN A 75 -4.61 11.85 12.71
CA ASN A 75 -3.27 11.45 12.24
C ASN A 75 -3.13 9.92 12.21
N GLU A 76 -3.77 9.22 13.15
CA GLU A 76 -3.79 7.76 13.20
C GLU A 76 -4.45 7.16 11.96
N THR A 77 -5.66 7.62 11.59
CA THR A 77 -6.35 7.19 10.38
C THR A 77 -5.51 7.42 9.12
N VAL A 78 -4.94 8.63 8.99
CA VAL A 78 -4.09 8.98 7.84
C VAL A 78 -2.84 8.10 7.77
N ALA A 79 -2.20 7.83 8.91
CA ALA A 79 -1.04 6.94 8.97
C ALA A 79 -1.41 5.49 8.62
N ILE A 80 -2.53 4.98 9.12
CA ILE A 80 -3.00 3.62 8.80
C ILE A 80 -3.23 3.48 7.30
N VAL A 81 -4.02 4.35 6.69
CA VAL A 81 -4.36 4.17 5.28
C VAL A 81 -3.17 4.47 4.36
N GLY A 82 -2.36 5.47 4.66
CA GLY A 82 -1.20 5.83 3.85
C GLY A 82 -0.09 4.80 3.91
N LEU A 83 0.28 4.36 5.12
CA LEU A 83 1.40 3.43 5.31
C LEU A 83 1.07 1.97 5.02
N LEU A 84 -0.21 1.58 5.15
CA LEU A 84 -0.59 0.16 5.21
C LEU A 84 -1.59 -0.29 4.13
N HIS A 85 -1.96 0.59 3.18
CA HIS A 85 -2.92 0.25 2.11
C HIS A 85 -2.50 -1.01 1.33
N ASP A 86 -1.21 -1.19 1.15
CA ASP A 86 -0.56 -2.25 0.37
C ASP A 86 0.06 -3.37 1.22
N ILE A 87 -0.34 -3.51 2.48
CA ILE A 87 0.18 -4.56 3.38
C ILE A 87 0.03 -5.98 2.82
N CYS A 88 -0.91 -6.19 1.91
CA CYS A 88 -1.12 -7.45 1.21
C CYS A 88 0.07 -7.93 0.38
N LYS A 89 1.01 -7.01 0.07
CA LYS A 89 2.27 -7.31 -0.63
C LYS A 89 3.35 -7.92 0.28
N THR A 90 3.10 -7.99 1.59
CA THR A 90 4.00 -8.65 2.54
C THR A 90 3.98 -10.17 2.34
N ASN A 91 5.16 -10.79 2.26
CA ASN A 91 5.34 -12.23 1.98
C ASN A 91 4.65 -12.68 0.69
N PHE A 92 4.60 -11.81 -0.30
CA PHE A 92 3.87 -11.98 -1.55
C PHE A 92 4.78 -12.24 -2.75
N TYR A 93 6.03 -11.79 -2.67
CA TYR A 93 7.00 -11.92 -3.75
C TYR A 93 8.09 -12.92 -3.40
N VAL A 94 8.58 -13.61 -4.44
CA VAL A 94 9.77 -14.46 -4.37
C VAL A 94 10.74 -14.08 -5.48
N LYS A 95 12.03 -14.29 -5.25
CA LYS A 95 13.05 -14.13 -6.29
C LYS A 95 13.00 -15.32 -7.23
N GLY A 96 12.92 -15.05 -8.53
CA GLY A 96 12.96 -16.01 -9.62
C GLY A 96 13.94 -15.58 -10.69
N PHE A 97 14.03 -16.33 -11.78
CA PHE A 97 14.91 -16.03 -12.91
C PHE A 97 14.13 -16.04 -14.21
N ARG A 98 14.40 -15.05 -15.06
CA ARG A 98 13.82 -14.97 -16.41
C ARG A 98 14.92 -14.82 -17.45
N ASN A 99 14.81 -15.57 -18.55
CA ASN A 99 15.66 -15.34 -19.71
C ASN A 99 15.17 -14.10 -20.47
N VAL A 100 16.06 -13.15 -20.67
CA VAL A 100 15.82 -11.92 -21.46
C VAL A 100 16.85 -11.81 -22.54
N LYS A 101 16.50 -11.22 -23.70
CA LYS A 101 17.43 -11.03 -24.80
C LYS A 101 18.01 -9.61 -24.72
N GLU A 102 19.31 -9.51 -24.48
CA GLU A 102 20.04 -8.24 -24.44
C GLU A 102 21.11 -8.25 -25.54
N ASN A 103 21.10 -7.22 -26.39
CA ASN A 103 22.05 -7.08 -27.50
C ASN A 103 22.17 -8.36 -28.36
N GLY A 104 21.06 -9.09 -28.54
CA GLY A 104 21.02 -10.32 -29.32
C GLY A 104 21.40 -11.60 -28.55
N VAL A 105 21.89 -11.50 -27.32
CA VAL A 105 22.32 -12.63 -26.49
C VAL A 105 21.26 -12.90 -25.40
N TRP A 106 20.97 -14.18 -25.15
CA TRP A 106 20.10 -14.57 -24.03
C TRP A 106 20.89 -14.52 -22.72
N VAL A 107 20.38 -13.72 -21.77
CA VAL A 107 20.92 -13.62 -20.41
C VAL A 107 19.84 -13.96 -19.39
N GLN A 108 20.24 -14.59 -18.29
CA GLN A 108 19.35 -14.86 -17.17
C GLN A 108 19.38 -13.68 -16.21
N LYS A 109 18.20 -13.10 -15.94
CA LYS A 109 18.03 -12.01 -14.95
C LYS A 109 17.22 -12.47 -13.77
N GLU A 110 17.64 -12.04 -12.57
CA GLU A 110 16.84 -12.14 -11.38
C GLU A 110 15.61 -11.21 -11.53
N VAL A 111 14.45 -11.72 -11.17
CA VAL A 111 13.17 -10.99 -11.21
C VAL A 111 12.35 -11.35 -9.99
N TYR A 112 11.43 -10.47 -9.61
CA TYR A 112 10.41 -10.83 -8.62
C TYR A 112 9.24 -11.53 -9.30
N GLU A 113 8.77 -12.61 -8.68
CA GLU A 113 7.60 -13.38 -9.09
C GLU A 113 6.56 -13.40 -7.97
N ILE A 114 5.28 -13.44 -8.35
CA ILE A 114 4.18 -13.51 -7.38
C ILE A 114 4.04 -14.92 -6.85
N LYS A 115 4.03 -15.07 -5.54
CA LYS A 115 3.66 -16.29 -4.82
C LYS A 115 2.54 -15.97 -3.84
N ASP A 116 1.32 -15.93 -4.34
CA ASP A 116 0.15 -15.59 -3.52
C ASP A 116 -0.43 -16.83 -2.82
N ASN A 117 -0.29 -16.87 -1.50
CA ASN A 117 -0.84 -17.94 -0.65
C ASN A 117 -2.26 -17.63 -0.17
N PHE A 118 -2.80 -16.45 -0.48
CA PHE A 118 -4.15 -16.02 -0.12
C PHE A 118 -4.77 -15.23 -1.27
N PRO A 119 -5.18 -15.93 -2.37
CA PRO A 119 -5.56 -15.31 -3.65
C PRO A 119 -6.97 -14.73 -3.61
N ILE A 120 -7.13 -13.58 -3.00
CA ILE A 120 -8.33 -12.75 -3.00
C ILE A 120 -8.00 -11.37 -3.57
N GLY A 121 -8.99 -10.51 -3.72
CA GLY A 121 -8.76 -9.14 -4.21
C GLY A 121 -7.66 -8.42 -3.43
N HIS A 122 -6.83 -7.65 -4.14
CA HIS A 122 -5.65 -6.98 -3.60
C HIS A 122 -6.00 -6.10 -2.39
N ALA A 123 -6.97 -5.22 -2.56
CA ALA A 123 -7.39 -4.28 -1.54
C ALA A 123 -8.16 -4.95 -0.38
N GLU A 124 -9.01 -5.93 -0.70
CA GLU A 124 -9.71 -6.75 0.30
C GLU A 124 -8.74 -7.50 1.19
N LYS A 125 -7.67 -8.03 0.60
CA LYS A 125 -6.60 -8.71 1.33
C LYS A 125 -5.94 -7.79 2.34
N SER A 126 -5.62 -6.54 1.95
CA SER A 126 -5.06 -5.54 2.87
C SER A 126 -6.00 -5.26 4.04
N VAL A 127 -7.29 -5.04 3.79
CA VAL A 127 -8.29 -4.82 4.84
C VAL A 127 -8.35 -6.02 5.79
N ILE A 128 -8.45 -7.24 5.26
CA ILE A 128 -8.55 -8.45 6.09
C ILE A 128 -7.28 -8.65 6.92
N MET A 129 -6.09 -8.44 6.34
CA MET A 129 -4.83 -8.56 7.07
C MET A 129 -4.75 -7.56 8.23
N LEU A 130 -5.12 -6.30 8.01
CA LEU A 130 -5.13 -5.28 9.07
C LEU A 130 -6.13 -5.61 10.17
N GLN A 131 -7.34 -6.08 9.80
CA GLN A 131 -8.38 -6.45 10.74
C GLN A 131 -7.98 -7.62 11.68
N ASN A 132 -7.01 -8.45 11.29
CA ASN A 132 -6.44 -9.49 12.17
C ASN A 132 -5.62 -8.91 13.33
N PHE A 133 -5.18 -7.67 13.22
CA PHE A 133 -4.36 -7.00 14.24
C PHE A 133 -5.14 -5.91 14.97
N MET A 134 -5.82 -5.04 14.22
CA MET A 134 -6.52 -3.89 14.77
C MET A 134 -7.88 -3.68 14.10
N LYS A 135 -8.84 -3.14 14.85
CA LYS A 135 -10.13 -2.77 14.27
C LYS A 135 -9.98 -1.52 13.40
N LEU A 136 -10.36 -1.62 12.15
CA LEU A 136 -10.49 -0.48 11.24
C LEU A 136 -11.87 0.16 11.37
N ASP A 137 -11.96 1.46 11.17
CA ASP A 137 -13.23 2.15 10.99
C ASP A 137 -13.72 2.09 9.53
N ALA A 138 -14.91 2.61 9.27
CA ALA A 138 -15.53 2.53 7.95
C ALA A 138 -14.74 3.33 6.90
N ASP A 139 -14.25 4.53 7.25
CA ASP A 139 -13.51 5.38 6.31
C ASP A 139 -12.16 4.75 5.95
N GLU A 140 -11.48 4.11 6.91
CA GLU A 140 -10.24 3.36 6.68
C GLU A 140 -10.48 2.15 5.76
N ILE A 141 -11.54 1.39 6.01
CA ILE A 141 -11.94 0.26 5.15
C ILE A 141 -12.24 0.75 3.73
N TYR A 142 -13.04 1.81 3.58
CA TYR A 142 -13.36 2.37 2.27
C TYR A 142 -12.13 2.88 1.54
N ALA A 143 -11.25 3.60 2.24
CA ALA A 143 -10.03 4.13 1.65
C ALA A 143 -9.12 3.02 1.13
N ILE A 144 -8.81 2.04 1.98
CA ILE A 144 -7.95 0.90 1.60
C ILE A 144 -8.63 0.07 0.51
N ARG A 145 -9.96 -0.21 0.62
CA ARG A 145 -10.67 -1.01 -0.37
C ARG A 145 -10.70 -0.36 -1.76
N ALA A 146 -10.77 0.95 -1.82
CA ALA A 146 -10.93 1.67 -3.08
C ALA A 146 -9.62 2.26 -3.65
N HIS A 147 -8.45 2.10 -2.98
CA HIS A 147 -7.21 2.76 -3.40
C HIS A 147 -6.78 2.41 -4.82
N MET A 148 -7.04 1.20 -5.29
CA MET A 148 -6.75 0.79 -6.67
C MET A 148 -7.62 1.48 -7.73
N GLY A 149 -8.73 2.13 -7.33
CA GLY A 149 -9.64 2.80 -8.25
C GLY A 149 -10.12 1.89 -9.39
N ALA A 150 -10.12 2.41 -10.62
CA ALA A 150 -10.53 1.66 -11.80
C ALA A 150 -9.56 0.54 -12.23
N PHE A 151 -8.41 0.41 -11.60
CA PHE A 151 -7.48 -0.71 -11.82
C PHE A 151 -7.88 -1.96 -11.04
N ASP A 152 -8.81 -1.84 -10.09
CA ASP A 152 -9.33 -2.97 -9.32
C ASP A 152 -10.02 -4.01 -10.20
N CYS A 153 -9.80 -5.30 -9.89
CA CYS A 153 -10.36 -6.40 -10.67
C CYS A 153 -11.88 -6.47 -10.55
N ALA A 154 -12.46 -6.16 -9.40
CA ALA A 154 -13.91 -6.16 -9.21
C ALA A 154 -14.56 -5.07 -10.06
N PHE A 155 -13.98 -3.86 -10.10
CA PHE A 155 -14.46 -2.78 -10.97
C PHE A 155 -14.39 -3.17 -12.45
N LYS A 156 -13.28 -3.76 -12.90
CA LYS A 156 -13.12 -4.29 -14.27
C LYS A 156 -14.15 -5.38 -14.58
N GLY A 157 -14.58 -6.12 -13.57
CA GLY A 157 -15.66 -7.11 -13.63
C GLY A 157 -17.07 -6.52 -13.68
N GLY A 158 -17.23 -5.20 -13.60
CA GLY A 158 -18.50 -4.48 -13.68
C GLY A 158 -19.09 -4.03 -12.33
N ASP A 159 -18.35 -4.18 -11.22
CA ASP A 159 -18.78 -3.65 -9.94
C ASP A 159 -18.73 -2.11 -9.94
N GLN A 160 -19.81 -1.48 -9.49
CA GLN A 160 -19.98 -0.03 -9.52
C GLN A 160 -19.75 0.65 -8.16
N PHE A 161 -19.06 -0.01 -7.24
CA PHE A 161 -18.89 0.47 -5.86
C PHE A 161 -18.08 1.77 -5.74
N LEU A 162 -17.14 2.05 -6.67
CA LEU A 162 -16.20 3.18 -6.56
C LEU A 162 -16.90 4.53 -6.42
N ASN A 163 -17.88 4.83 -7.27
CA ASN A 163 -18.61 6.10 -7.21
C ASN A 163 -19.31 6.28 -5.85
N ASN A 164 -19.89 5.20 -5.32
CA ASN A 164 -20.55 5.24 -4.03
C ASN A 164 -19.55 5.49 -2.89
N ILE A 165 -18.39 4.82 -2.93
CA ILE A 165 -17.34 5.01 -1.91
C ILE A 165 -16.78 6.43 -1.99
N PHE A 166 -16.40 6.93 -3.16
CA PHE A 166 -15.82 8.27 -3.32
C PHE A 166 -16.79 9.38 -2.90
N ASN A 167 -18.10 9.20 -3.12
CA ASN A 167 -19.13 10.13 -2.66
C ASN A 167 -19.28 10.14 -1.14
N GLN A 168 -19.09 9.00 -0.47
CA GLN A 168 -19.29 8.87 0.98
C GLN A 168 -18.00 9.17 1.76
N CYS A 169 -16.86 8.79 1.23
CA CYS A 169 -15.54 8.84 1.88
C CYS A 169 -14.52 9.58 1.01
N PRO A 170 -14.37 10.91 1.16
CA PRO A 170 -13.32 11.66 0.46
C PRO A 170 -11.92 11.10 0.67
N LEU A 171 -11.61 10.52 1.84
CA LEU A 171 -10.32 9.88 2.12
C LEU A 171 -9.98 8.77 1.11
N ALA A 172 -10.98 8.03 0.65
CA ALA A 172 -10.79 6.97 -0.35
C ALA A 172 -10.32 7.53 -1.70
N LEU A 173 -10.90 8.65 -2.14
CA LEU A 173 -10.45 9.33 -3.35
C LEU A 173 -9.04 9.90 -3.17
N LEU A 174 -8.78 10.54 -2.03
CA LEU A 174 -7.47 11.16 -1.77
C LEU A 174 -6.36 10.11 -1.64
N LEU A 175 -6.63 8.94 -1.04
CA LEU A 175 -5.67 7.85 -1.00
C LEU A 175 -5.38 7.30 -2.40
N HIS A 176 -6.41 7.11 -3.24
CA HIS A 176 -6.25 6.70 -4.64
C HIS A 176 -5.37 7.68 -5.43
N LEU A 177 -5.64 8.99 -5.31
CA LEU A 177 -4.83 10.02 -5.96
C LEU A 177 -3.39 10.05 -5.45
N SER A 178 -3.20 9.81 -4.15
CA SER A 178 -1.87 9.77 -3.51
C SER A 178 -1.05 8.58 -3.99
N ASP A 179 -1.66 7.41 -4.12
CA ASP A 179 -1.05 6.21 -4.67
C ASP A 179 -0.67 6.42 -6.15
N MET A 180 -1.55 6.99 -6.95
CA MET A 180 -1.26 7.37 -8.34
C MET A 180 -0.11 8.38 -8.44
N LYS A 181 -0.05 9.39 -7.56
CA LYS A 181 1.05 10.37 -7.54
C LYS A 181 2.37 9.70 -7.13
N ALA A 182 2.37 8.88 -6.09
CA ALA A 182 3.55 8.12 -5.69
C ALA A 182 4.09 7.32 -6.88
N THR A 183 3.22 6.51 -7.49
CA THR A 183 3.57 5.59 -8.58
C THR A 183 4.07 6.27 -9.85
N TYR A 184 3.45 7.39 -10.28
CA TYR A 184 3.69 7.95 -11.63
C TYR A 184 4.46 9.27 -11.65
N ILE A 185 4.65 9.91 -10.49
CA ILE A 185 5.33 11.21 -10.41
C ILE A 185 6.62 11.11 -9.60
N TYR A 186 6.62 10.33 -8.51
CA TYR A 186 7.73 10.33 -7.55
C TYR A 186 8.60 9.05 -7.58
N GLU A 187 8.13 7.97 -8.15
CA GLU A 187 8.85 6.72 -8.40
C GLU A 187 9.02 6.48 -9.91
#